data_18c0978f2ee24095956d259a6f86fdbd
#
_entry.id   18c0978f2ee24095956d259a6f86fdbd
#
_cell.length_a   1.000
_cell.length_b   1.000
_cell.length_c   1.000
_cell.angle_alpha   90.00
_cell.angle_beta   90.00
_cell.angle_gamma   90.00
#
_symmetry.space_group_name_H-M   'P 1'
#
loop_
_entity.id
_entity.type
_entity.pdbx_description
1 polymer ?
#
loop_
_entity_poly.entity_id
_entity_poly.type
_entity_poly.pdbx_seq_one_letter_code
_entity_poly.pdbx_strand_id
1 'polypeptide(L)'
;MRDAKREADRLGIPFGELVDPLGAGVDNCLAIAHWANQRSAADGLAFARSAMRGIWAEARDVSEYVDLRHLVERANLPWEEARAALGAPGAATAAHENATDLDGAGMWGVPSFRIGDFVAWGQDRLPLLADRLRRHARATT
;
A
#
# COMPACT_ATOMS: atom_id res chain seq x y z
N MET A 1 -7.99 -7.15 14.85
CA MET A 1 -8.84 -7.81 13.82
C MET A 1 -10.33 -7.51 13.94
N ARG A 2 -11.00 -7.71 15.09
CA ARG A 2 -12.46 -7.47 15.22
C ARG A 2 -12.90 -6.05 14.87
N ASP A 3 -12.09 -5.07 15.19
CA ASP A 3 -12.38 -3.66 14.93
C ASP A 3 -12.24 -3.30 13.45
N ALA A 4 -11.19 -3.79 12.79
CA ALA A 4 -11.00 -3.64 11.34
C ALA A 4 -12.16 -4.24 10.54
N LYS A 5 -12.67 -5.42 10.97
CA LYS A 5 -13.84 -6.04 10.33
C LYS A 5 -15.10 -5.19 10.49
N ARG A 6 -15.38 -4.66 11.70
CA ARG A 6 -16.56 -3.78 11.91
C ARG A 6 -16.49 -2.53 11.03
N GLU A 7 -15.30 -1.93 10.90
CA GLU A 7 -15.10 -0.76 10.08
C GLU A 7 -15.26 -1.07 8.59
N ALA A 8 -14.74 -2.21 8.13
CA ALA A 8 -14.96 -2.68 6.78
C ALA A 8 -16.45 -2.92 6.48
N ASP A 9 -17.18 -3.59 7.39
CA ASP A 9 -18.62 -3.82 7.28
C ASP A 9 -19.38 -2.49 7.22
N ARG A 10 -19.02 -1.50 8.05
CA ARG A 10 -19.62 -0.15 8.04
C ARG A 10 -19.39 0.59 6.73
N LEU A 11 -18.23 0.39 6.10
CA LEU A 11 -17.84 1.05 4.86
C LEU A 11 -18.26 0.26 3.59
N GLY A 12 -18.82 -0.94 3.75
CA GLY A 12 -19.15 -1.82 2.64
C GLY A 12 -17.91 -2.35 1.90
N ILE A 13 -16.77 -2.44 2.60
CA ILE A 13 -15.51 -2.94 2.05
C ILE A 13 -15.42 -4.44 2.31
N PRO A 14 -15.15 -5.28 1.29
CA PRO A 14 -14.94 -6.71 1.50
C PRO A 14 -13.79 -6.98 2.48
N PHE A 15 -14.08 -7.82 3.49
CA PHE A 15 -13.10 -8.27 4.48
C PHE A 15 -13.31 -9.76 4.73
N GLY A 16 -12.32 -10.56 4.36
CA GLY A 16 -12.37 -12.03 4.41
C GLY A 16 -11.54 -12.62 5.54
N GLU A 17 -11.20 -13.88 5.38
CA GLU A 17 -10.16 -14.54 6.16
C GLU A 17 -8.79 -13.95 5.78
N LEU A 18 -7.87 -13.99 6.73
CA LEU A 18 -6.52 -13.45 6.55
C LEU A 18 -5.49 -14.57 6.68
N VAL A 19 -4.64 -14.70 5.67
CA VAL A 19 -3.35 -15.37 5.80
C VAL A 19 -2.35 -14.32 6.28
N ASP A 20 -1.58 -14.63 7.32
CA ASP A 20 -0.64 -13.69 7.92
C ASP A 20 0.44 -13.28 6.89
N PRO A 21 0.51 -12.02 6.46
CA PRO A 21 1.47 -11.58 5.46
C PRO A 21 2.85 -11.28 6.04
N LEU A 22 3.05 -11.35 7.37
CA LEU A 22 4.30 -10.96 8.01
C LEU A 22 5.50 -11.79 7.52
N GLY A 23 6.67 -11.19 7.53
CA GLY A 23 7.89 -11.81 7.00
C GLY A 23 7.95 -11.72 5.48
N ALA A 24 8.20 -12.84 4.82
CA ALA A 24 8.42 -12.90 3.37
C ALA A 24 7.30 -12.27 2.53
N GLY A 25 6.06 -12.36 2.98
CA GLY A 25 4.92 -11.76 2.27
C GLY A 25 4.99 -10.24 2.22
N VAL A 26 5.34 -9.60 3.35
CA VAL A 26 5.55 -8.14 3.40
C VAL A 26 6.73 -7.75 2.52
N ASP A 27 7.86 -8.46 2.62
CA ASP A 27 9.06 -8.16 1.84
C ASP A 27 8.80 -8.26 0.33
N ASN A 28 8.09 -9.30 -0.10
CA ASN A 28 7.68 -9.48 -1.48
C ASN A 28 6.77 -8.34 -1.98
N CYS A 29 5.76 -7.98 -1.19
CA CYS A 29 4.86 -6.89 -1.54
C CYS A 29 5.58 -5.53 -1.60
N LEU A 30 6.52 -5.26 -0.70
CA LEU A 30 7.33 -4.05 -0.72
C LEU A 30 8.23 -3.99 -1.95
N ALA A 31 8.88 -5.10 -2.31
CA ALA A 31 9.74 -5.19 -3.50
C ALA A 31 8.94 -4.89 -4.78
N ILE A 32 7.80 -5.54 -4.96
CA ILE A 32 6.95 -5.32 -6.13
C ILE A 32 6.34 -3.92 -6.14
N ALA A 33 5.89 -3.39 -4.99
CA ALA A 33 5.36 -2.04 -4.89
C ALA A 33 6.43 -0.99 -5.24
N HIS A 34 7.66 -1.17 -4.75
CA HIS A 34 8.78 -0.29 -5.08
C HIS A 34 9.06 -0.29 -6.58
N TRP A 35 9.21 -1.47 -7.19
CA TRP A 35 9.40 -1.62 -8.63
C TRP A 35 8.24 -1.00 -9.43
N ALA A 36 7.00 -1.25 -9.06
CA ALA A 36 5.83 -0.70 -9.74
C ALA A 36 5.79 0.84 -9.65
N ASN A 37 6.14 1.42 -8.50
CA ASN A 37 6.26 2.87 -8.33
C ASN A 37 7.36 3.50 -9.20
N GLN A 38 8.47 2.78 -9.42
CA GLN A 38 9.53 3.24 -10.34
C GLN A 38 9.06 3.28 -11.81
N ARG A 39 8.10 2.43 -12.21
CA ARG A 39 7.48 2.47 -13.54
C ARG A 39 6.55 3.67 -13.66
N SER A 40 5.60 3.80 -12.74
CA SER A 40 4.72 4.96 -12.62
C SER A 40 3.97 4.95 -11.28
N ALA A 41 3.52 6.12 -10.82
CA ALA A 41 2.65 6.22 -9.65
C ALA A 41 1.31 5.47 -9.85
N ALA A 42 0.82 5.38 -11.09
CA ALA A 42 -0.40 4.63 -11.43
C ALA A 42 -0.20 3.12 -11.25
N ASP A 43 0.93 2.59 -11.71
CA ASP A 43 1.30 1.18 -11.56
C ASP A 43 1.47 0.81 -10.07
N GLY A 44 2.16 1.65 -9.30
CA GLY A 44 2.32 1.46 -7.86
C GLY A 44 0.98 1.44 -7.12
N LEU A 45 0.07 2.35 -7.44
CA LEU A 45 -1.28 2.38 -6.86
C LEU A 45 -2.12 1.17 -7.28
N ALA A 46 -2.02 0.74 -8.54
CA ALA A 46 -2.73 -0.43 -9.06
C ALA A 46 -2.30 -1.70 -8.32
N PHE A 47 -0.99 -1.90 -8.16
CA PHE A 47 -0.46 -3.02 -7.39
C PHE A 47 -0.86 -2.94 -5.91
N ALA A 48 -0.72 -1.79 -5.25
CA ALA A 48 -1.08 -1.62 -3.85
C ALA A 48 -2.56 -1.98 -3.59
N ARG A 49 -3.48 -1.54 -4.45
CA ARG A 49 -4.90 -1.90 -4.38
C ARG A 49 -5.12 -3.40 -4.56
N SER A 50 -4.43 -4.01 -5.52
CA SER A 50 -4.51 -5.44 -5.78
C SER A 50 -4.00 -6.24 -4.58
N ALA A 51 -2.84 -5.90 -4.05
CA ALA A 51 -2.25 -6.57 -2.89
C ALA A 51 -3.13 -6.45 -1.64
N MET A 52 -3.59 -5.24 -1.30
CA MET A 52 -4.46 -5.02 -0.15
C MET A 52 -5.77 -5.81 -0.24
N ARG A 53 -6.40 -5.85 -1.43
CA ARG A 53 -7.58 -6.67 -1.64
C ARG A 53 -7.28 -8.16 -1.49
N GLY A 54 -6.20 -8.63 -2.09
CA GLY A 54 -5.78 -10.03 -1.99
C GLY A 54 -5.58 -10.47 -0.54
N ILE A 55 -4.86 -9.68 0.24
CA ILE A 55 -4.55 -9.96 1.64
C ILE A 55 -5.80 -9.89 2.51
N TRP A 56 -6.56 -8.79 2.46
CA TRP A 56 -7.61 -8.50 3.42
C TRP A 56 -8.99 -9.03 3.06
N ALA A 57 -9.25 -9.34 1.77
CA ALA A 57 -10.57 -9.80 1.33
C ALA A 57 -10.58 -11.22 0.75
N GLU A 58 -9.44 -11.72 0.26
CA GLU A 58 -9.38 -12.93 -0.55
C GLU A 58 -8.48 -14.03 0.06
N ALA A 59 -7.91 -13.79 1.24
CA ALA A 59 -7.01 -14.72 1.95
C ALA A 59 -5.83 -15.20 1.09
N ARG A 60 -5.27 -14.31 0.25
CA ARG A 60 -4.10 -14.64 -0.57
C ARG A 60 -2.85 -14.69 0.28
N ASP A 61 -2.07 -15.74 0.08
CA ASP A 61 -0.75 -15.88 0.69
C ASP A 61 0.31 -15.17 -0.15
N VAL A 62 0.65 -13.96 0.23
CA VAL A 62 1.64 -13.14 -0.49
C VAL A 62 3.10 -13.58 -0.27
N SER A 63 3.33 -14.63 0.49
CA SER A 63 4.61 -15.35 0.52
C SER A 63 4.76 -16.29 -0.67
N GLU A 64 3.64 -16.72 -1.28
CA GLU A 64 3.59 -17.67 -2.37
C GLU A 64 3.57 -17.00 -3.75
N TYR A 65 4.42 -17.46 -4.64
CA TYR A 65 4.56 -16.88 -6.01
C TYR A 65 3.30 -16.97 -6.85
N VAL A 66 2.48 -18.00 -6.63
CA VAL A 66 1.21 -18.17 -7.37
C VAL A 66 0.25 -17.03 -7.04
N ASP A 67 0.12 -16.70 -5.76
CA ASP A 67 -0.75 -15.62 -5.32
C ASP A 67 -0.17 -14.25 -5.68
N LEU A 68 1.13 -14.03 -5.51
CA LEU A 68 1.80 -12.80 -5.96
C LEU A 68 1.61 -12.56 -7.46
N ARG A 69 1.81 -13.59 -8.27
CA ARG A 69 1.59 -13.51 -9.71
C ARG A 69 0.17 -13.07 -10.03
N HIS A 70 -0.83 -13.71 -9.41
CA HIS A 70 -2.23 -13.32 -9.59
C HIS A 70 -2.48 -11.85 -9.26
N LEU A 71 -1.87 -11.33 -8.17
CA LEU A 71 -2.03 -9.93 -7.76
C LEU A 71 -1.36 -8.96 -8.72
N VAL A 72 -0.20 -9.30 -9.25
CA VAL A 72 0.54 -8.52 -10.26
C VAL A 72 -0.23 -8.46 -11.58
N GLU A 73 -0.65 -9.62 -12.10
CA GLU A 73 -1.39 -9.72 -13.36
C GLU A 73 -2.76 -9.01 -13.27
N ARG A 74 -3.44 -9.09 -12.11
CA ARG A 74 -4.69 -8.34 -11.84
C ARG A 74 -4.47 -6.82 -11.85
N ALA A 75 -3.28 -6.36 -11.50
CA ALA A 75 -2.89 -4.95 -11.61
C ALA A 75 -2.48 -4.53 -13.04
N ASN A 76 -2.60 -5.43 -14.04
CA ASN A 76 -2.11 -5.27 -15.40
C ASN A 76 -0.60 -5.02 -15.50
N LEU A 77 0.17 -5.66 -14.62
CA LEU A 77 1.63 -5.55 -14.59
C LEU A 77 2.28 -6.86 -15.08
N PRO A 78 3.45 -6.79 -15.75
CA PRO A 78 4.14 -7.96 -16.25
C PRO A 78 4.79 -8.75 -15.11
N TRP A 79 4.37 -10.00 -14.93
CA TRP A 79 4.84 -10.85 -13.83
C TRP A 79 6.36 -11.10 -13.85
N GLU A 80 6.95 -11.37 -15.01
CA GLU A 80 8.38 -11.71 -15.08
C GLU A 80 9.28 -10.54 -14.63
N GLU A 81 8.90 -9.31 -14.94
CA GLU A 81 9.59 -8.12 -14.45
C GLU A 81 9.38 -7.91 -12.94
N ALA A 82 8.14 -8.06 -12.45
CA ALA A 82 7.83 -7.97 -11.03
C ALA A 82 8.57 -9.03 -10.22
N ARG A 83 8.65 -10.27 -10.75
CA ARG A 83 9.37 -11.37 -10.14
C ARG A 83 10.87 -11.08 -10.04
N ALA A 84 11.45 -10.46 -11.06
CA ALA A 84 12.86 -10.08 -11.06
C ALA A 84 13.19 -8.99 -9.99
N ALA A 85 12.20 -8.25 -9.53
CA ALA A 85 12.37 -7.26 -8.46
C ALA A 85 12.39 -7.88 -7.05
N LEU A 86 11.96 -9.14 -6.90
CA LEU A 86 11.98 -9.84 -5.61
C LEU A 86 13.42 -10.00 -5.13
N GLY A 87 13.68 -9.64 -3.87
CA GLY A 87 15.02 -9.68 -3.29
C GLY A 87 15.96 -8.55 -3.73
N ALA A 88 15.51 -7.61 -4.55
CA ALA A 88 16.30 -6.45 -4.91
C ALA A 88 16.51 -5.50 -3.70
N PRO A 89 17.72 -5.02 -3.45
CA PRO A 89 18.05 -4.26 -2.23
C PRO A 89 17.34 -2.89 -2.16
N GLY A 90 16.93 -2.32 -3.29
CA GLY A 90 16.31 -0.99 -3.37
C GLY A 90 15.00 -0.85 -2.57
N ALA A 91 14.22 -1.91 -2.46
CA ALA A 91 12.96 -1.89 -1.71
C ALA A 91 13.18 -1.69 -0.21
N ALA A 92 14.15 -2.39 0.37
CA ALA A 92 14.48 -2.25 1.79
C ALA A 92 15.01 -0.84 2.10
N THR A 93 15.84 -0.28 1.23
CA THR A 93 16.34 1.10 1.34
C THR A 93 15.19 2.10 1.30
N ALA A 94 14.28 1.99 0.30
CA ALA A 94 13.12 2.86 0.18
C ALA A 94 12.17 2.75 1.39
N ALA A 95 11.98 1.54 1.93
CA ALA A 95 11.18 1.34 3.13
C ALA A 95 11.80 2.04 4.35
N HIS A 96 13.12 1.98 4.50
CA HIS A 96 13.84 2.66 5.58
C HIS A 96 13.77 4.19 5.43
N GLU A 97 13.96 4.71 4.23
CA GLU A 97 13.82 6.15 3.93
C GLU A 97 12.41 6.65 4.25
N ASN A 98 11.38 5.91 3.83
CA ASN A 98 9.99 6.23 4.13
C ASN A 98 9.70 6.21 5.64
N ALA A 99 10.28 5.28 6.39
CA ALA A 99 10.15 5.24 7.85
C ALA A 99 10.82 6.44 8.52
N THR A 100 12.00 6.85 8.03
CA THR A 100 12.72 8.04 8.49
C THR A 100 11.94 9.32 8.19
N ASP A 101 11.37 9.43 7.00
CA ASP A 101 10.51 10.56 6.61
C ASP A 101 9.24 10.64 7.48
N LEU A 102 8.65 9.50 7.83
CA LEU A 102 7.50 9.40 8.70
C LEU A 102 7.82 9.92 10.11
N ASP A 103 8.94 9.45 10.68
CA ASP A 103 9.44 9.88 11.99
C ASP A 103 9.78 11.38 11.99
N GLY A 104 10.50 11.85 10.97
CA GLY A 104 10.81 13.28 10.78
C GLY A 104 9.58 14.18 10.64
N ALA A 105 8.45 13.65 10.18
CA ALA A 105 7.16 14.32 10.14
C ALA A 105 6.40 14.26 11.48
N GLY A 106 6.98 13.66 12.53
CA GLY A 106 6.35 13.46 13.84
C GLY A 106 5.23 12.41 13.82
N MET A 107 5.23 11.51 12.83
CA MET A 107 4.26 10.44 12.68
C MET A 107 4.89 9.10 13.06
N TRP A 108 4.15 8.28 13.79
CA TRP A 108 4.65 7.00 14.32
C TRP A 108 3.77 5.80 13.92
N GLY A 109 2.75 6.02 13.10
CA GLY A 109 1.81 4.99 12.70
C GLY A 109 1.32 5.10 11.27
N VAL A 110 0.66 4.04 10.80
CA VAL A 110 0.05 3.97 9.47
C VAL A 110 -1.47 3.78 9.58
N PRO A 111 -2.24 4.31 8.64
CA PRO A 111 -1.81 5.15 7.50
C PRO A 111 -1.46 6.58 7.94
N SER A 112 -0.37 7.12 7.42
CA SER A 112 -0.02 8.53 7.56
C SER A 112 0.02 9.20 6.19
N PHE A 113 -0.33 10.49 6.14
CA PHE A 113 -0.48 11.27 4.91
C PHE A 113 0.23 12.60 5.05
N ARG A 114 0.94 13.04 4.00
CA ARG A 114 1.56 14.36 3.91
C ARG A 114 1.19 15.06 2.60
N ILE A 115 0.78 16.32 2.67
CA ILE A 115 0.52 17.20 1.53
C ILE A 115 1.16 18.55 1.84
N GLY A 116 2.33 18.84 1.28
CA GLY A 116 3.14 19.97 1.71
C GLY A 116 3.44 19.89 3.20
N ASP A 117 3.09 20.94 3.95
CA ASP A 117 3.28 21.00 5.41
C ASP A 117 2.14 20.35 6.21
N PHE A 118 1.07 19.91 5.52
CA PHE A 118 -0.04 19.24 6.17
C PHE A 118 0.28 17.78 6.39
N VAL A 119 0.19 17.33 7.65
CA VAL A 119 0.38 15.93 8.05
C VAL A 119 -0.86 15.44 8.79
N ALA A 120 -1.28 14.22 8.54
CA ALA A 120 -2.38 13.58 9.25
C ALA A 120 -2.12 12.08 9.42
N TRP A 121 -2.51 11.54 10.56
CA TRP A 121 -2.45 10.12 10.88
C TRP A 121 -3.83 9.57 11.17
N GLY A 122 -4.09 8.38 10.67
CA GLY A 122 -5.31 7.62 10.92
C GLY A 122 -6.34 7.68 9.79
N GLN A 123 -7.07 6.58 9.63
CA GLN A 123 -8.11 6.44 8.62
C GLN A 123 -9.31 7.40 8.84
N ASP A 124 -9.54 7.82 10.07
CA ASP A 124 -10.57 8.78 10.43
C ASP A 124 -10.29 10.19 9.91
N ARG A 125 -9.06 10.46 9.45
CA ARG A 125 -8.63 11.72 8.83
C ARG A 125 -8.80 11.77 7.33
N LEU A 126 -9.25 10.70 6.68
CA LEU A 126 -9.48 10.68 5.22
C LEU A 126 -10.40 11.80 4.70
N PRO A 127 -11.51 12.18 5.39
CA PRO A 127 -12.32 13.32 4.96
C PRO A 127 -11.54 14.65 4.95
N LEU A 128 -10.72 14.88 5.97
CA LEU A 128 -9.87 16.07 6.09
C LEU A 128 -8.78 16.09 5.00
N LEU A 129 -8.16 14.92 4.72
CA LEU A 129 -7.20 14.75 3.64
C LEU A 129 -7.84 15.08 2.29
N ALA A 130 -9.04 14.58 2.02
CA ALA A 130 -9.75 14.85 0.77
C ALA A 130 -10.07 16.35 0.58
N ASP A 131 -10.46 17.05 1.65
CA ASP A 131 -10.67 18.48 1.59
C ASP A 131 -9.36 19.24 1.31
N ARG A 132 -8.27 18.84 1.94
CA ARG A 132 -6.94 19.43 1.73
C ARG A 132 -6.45 19.25 0.29
N LEU A 133 -6.63 18.05 -0.27
CA LEU A 133 -6.29 17.77 -1.68
C LEU A 133 -7.07 18.65 -2.66
N ARG A 134 -8.38 18.83 -2.44
CA ARG A 134 -9.20 19.70 -3.29
C ARG A 134 -8.74 21.14 -3.25
N ARG A 135 -8.37 21.66 -2.08
CA ARG A 135 -7.83 23.02 -1.92
C ARG A 135 -6.49 23.18 -2.61
N HIS A 136 -5.60 22.18 -2.43
CA HIS A 136 -4.28 22.19 -3.06
C HIS A 136 -4.39 22.20 -4.59
N ALA A 137 -5.24 21.34 -5.16
CA ALA A 137 -5.47 21.28 -6.61
C ALA A 137 -6.00 22.61 -7.18
N ARG A 138 -6.88 23.31 -6.45
CA ARG A 138 -7.41 24.63 -6.85
C ARG A 138 -6.38 25.76 -6.79
N ALA A 139 -5.38 25.63 -5.91
CA ALA A 139 -4.33 26.64 -5.77
C ALA A 139 -3.22 26.51 -6.82
N THR A 140 -3.16 25.36 -7.52
CA THR A 140 -2.14 25.04 -8.54
C THR A 140 -2.67 25.23 -9.98
N THR A 141 -3.95 25.57 -10.14
CA THR A 141 -4.62 25.90 -11.40
C THR A 141 -4.74 27.41 -11.56
#